data_cee70d11dfd36946fb055f5cae2a04ee
#
_entry.id   cee70d11dfd36946fb055f5cae2a04ee
#
_cell.length_a   1.000
_cell.length_b   1.000
_cell.length_c   1.000
_cell.angle_alpha   90.00
_cell.angle_beta   90.00
_cell.angle_gamma   90.00
#
_symmetry.space_group_name_H-M   'P 1'
#
loop_
_entity.id
_entity.type
_entity.pdbx_description
1 polymer ?
#
loop_
_entity_poly.entity_id
_entity_poly.type
_entity_poly.pdbx_seq_one_letter_code
_entity_poly.pdbx_strand_id
1 'polypeptide(L)'
;MLKMKTGLQRAFLAVIVAVGTLWRMTLVAQDAASLYKAKCAACHGADGKGDTPVGKKLGLRDFSSPEVQKMSDAELTTIIADGKEKMPSYKKSLKPEQIKDLTAYIRDLGSKK
;
A
#
# COMPACT_ATOMS: atom_id res chain seq x y z
N MET A 1 -35.37 21.00 31.03
CA MET A 1 -35.23 19.66 30.44
C MET A 1 -34.68 19.62 29.02
N LEU A 2 -35.01 20.60 28.18
CA LEU A 2 -34.51 20.65 26.79
C LEU A 2 -33.01 20.97 26.65
N LYS A 3 -32.40 21.68 27.62
CA LYS A 3 -30.95 22.06 27.56
C LYS A 3 -29.97 20.92 27.86
N MET A 4 -30.39 19.86 28.52
CA MET A 4 -29.51 18.70 28.82
C MET A 4 -29.37 17.74 27.61
N LYS A 5 -30.36 17.69 26.73
CA LYS A 5 -30.33 16.81 25.55
C LYS A 5 -29.37 17.29 24.46
N THR A 6 -29.11 18.58 24.35
CA THR A 6 -28.24 19.15 23.32
C THR A 6 -26.75 18.91 23.58
N GLY A 7 -26.32 18.88 24.85
CA GLY A 7 -24.92 18.61 25.19
C GLY A 7 -24.51 17.15 24.96
N LEU A 8 -25.39 16.23 25.32
CA LEU A 8 -25.17 14.81 25.14
C LEU A 8 -25.17 14.42 23.65
N GLN A 9 -26.03 15.06 22.87
CA GLN A 9 -26.14 14.82 21.43
C GLN A 9 -24.91 15.32 20.66
N ARG A 10 -24.31 16.44 21.07
CA ARG A 10 -23.07 16.97 20.49
C ARG A 10 -21.85 16.10 20.81
N ALA A 11 -21.77 15.59 22.03
CA ALA A 11 -20.71 14.66 22.43
C ALA A 11 -20.81 13.32 21.67
N PHE A 12 -22.02 12.81 21.43
CA PHE A 12 -22.23 11.56 20.69
C PHE A 12 -21.84 11.70 19.20
N LEU A 13 -22.15 12.84 18.56
CA LEU A 13 -21.78 13.11 17.17
C LEU A 13 -20.27 13.24 16.98
N ALA A 14 -19.55 13.86 17.94
CA ALA A 14 -18.09 13.98 17.89
C ALA A 14 -17.37 12.62 17.99
N VAL A 15 -17.87 11.71 18.83
CA VAL A 15 -17.31 10.35 18.98
C VAL A 15 -17.54 9.51 17.70
N ILE A 16 -18.71 9.61 17.08
CA ILE A 16 -19.03 8.86 15.85
C ILE A 16 -18.14 9.32 14.68
N VAL A 17 -17.86 10.62 14.57
CA VAL A 17 -16.99 11.17 13.50
C VAL A 17 -15.54 10.71 13.70
N ALA A 18 -15.02 10.69 14.93
CA ALA A 18 -13.67 10.24 15.24
C ALA A 18 -13.48 8.74 14.94
N VAL A 19 -14.44 7.90 15.30
CA VAL A 19 -14.42 6.45 15.01
C VAL A 19 -14.51 6.18 13.50
N GLY A 20 -15.32 6.94 12.78
CA GLY A 20 -15.47 6.82 11.33
C GLY A 20 -14.20 7.17 10.54
N THR A 21 -13.42 8.14 11.01
CA THR A 21 -12.16 8.56 10.37
C THR A 21 -11.06 7.51 10.54
N LEU A 22 -10.92 6.92 11.72
CA LEU A 22 -10.00 5.82 12.00
C LEU A 22 -10.32 4.55 11.18
N TRP A 23 -11.59 4.26 10.99
CA TRP A 23 -12.03 3.09 10.22
C TRP A 23 -11.66 3.20 8.73
N ARG A 24 -11.73 4.40 8.14
CA ARG A 24 -11.36 4.63 6.73
C ARG A 24 -9.86 4.45 6.47
N MET A 25 -9.00 4.83 7.41
CA MET A 25 -7.56 4.63 7.29
C MET A 25 -7.17 3.15 7.28
N THR A 26 -7.86 2.33 8.08
CA THR A 26 -7.61 0.88 8.14
C THR A 26 -8.00 0.16 6.84
N LEU A 27 -9.07 0.60 6.17
CA LEU A 27 -9.55 0.02 4.90
C LEU A 27 -8.56 0.24 3.74
N VAL A 28 -7.96 1.41 3.64
CA VAL A 28 -6.98 1.73 2.58
C VAL A 28 -5.72 0.87 2.72
N ALA A 29 -5.21 0.70 3.93
CA ALA A 29 -4.05 -0.15 4.21
C ALA A 29 -4.32 -1.64 3.90
N GLN A 30 -5.51 -2.14 4.19
CA GLN A 30 -5.93 -3.51 3.86
C GLN A 30 -6.04 -3.75 2.35
N ASP A 31 -6.50 -2.74 1.59
CA ASP A 31 -6.66 -2.84 0.15
C ASP A 31 -5.31 -2.94 -0.56
N ALA A 32 -4.32 -2.13 -0.19
CA ALA A 32 -2.97 -2.20 -0.72
C ALA A 32 -2.29 -3.55 -0.43
N ALA A 33 -2.43 -4.08 0.79
CA ALA A 33 -1.91 -5.38 1.17
C ALA A 33 -2.55 -6.51 0.36
N SER A 34 -3.87 -6.46 0.15
CA SER A 34 -4.60 -7.43 -0.64
C SER A 34 -4.21 -7.39 -2.12
N LEU A 35 -4.05 -6.19 -2.69
CA LEU A 35 -3.59 -6.00 -4.06
C LEU A 35 -2.16 -6.51 -4.25
N TYR A 36 -1.27 -6.22 -3.32
CA TYR A 36 0.10 -6.71 -3.35
C TYR A 36 0.14 -8.23 -3.34
N LYS A 37 -0.60 -8.85 -2.43
CA LYS A 37 -0.69 -10.30 -2.33
C LYS A 37 -1.19 -10.94 -3.62
N ALA A 38 -2.20 -10.35 -4.25
CA ALA A 38 -2.82 -10.87 -5.45
C ALA A 38 -1.96 -10.69 -6.72
N LYS A 39 -1.21 -9.59 -6.83
CA LYS A 39 -0.59 -9.17 -8.10
C LYS A 39 0.94 -9.09 -8.07
N CYS A 40 1.55 -9.00 -6.91
CA CYS A 40 2.99 -8.71 -6.77
C CYS A 40 3.76 -9.82 -6.06
N ALA A 41 3.15 -10.44 -5.04
CA ALA A 41 3.81 -11.38 -4.15
C ALA A 41 4.30 -12.66 -4.85
N ALA A 42 3.65 -13.10 -5.93
CA ALA A 42 4.08 -14.28 -6.66
C ALA A 42 5.53 -14.18 -7.18
N CYS A 43 5.96 -12.98 -7.54
CA CYS A 43 7.33 -12.69 -7.97
C CYS A 43 8.18 -12.10 -6.84
N HIS A 44 7.69 -11.02 -6.20
CA HIS A 44 8.44 -10.27 -5.20
C HIS A 44 8.47 -10.89 -3.81
N GLY A 45 7.61 -11.87 -3.53
CA GLY A 45 7.44 -12.46 -2.22
C GLY A 45 6.52 -11.65 -1.30
N ALA A 46 5.92 -12.31 -0.32
CA ALA A 46 5.05 -11.66 0.66
C ALA A 46 5.81 -10.62 1.51
N ASP A 47 7.10 -10.82 1.71
CA ASP A 47 8.01 -9.95 2.45
C ASP A 47 8.77 -8.92 1.57
N GLY A 48 8.59 -8.98 0.25
CA GLY A 48 9.26 -8.09 -0.70
C GLY A 48 10.74 -8.39 -0.93
N LYS A 49 11.22 -9.57 -0.54
CA LYS A 49 12.64 -9.94 -0.69
C LYS A 49 12.99 -10.52 -2.06
N GLY A 50 11.98 -10.79 -2.90
CA GLY A 50 12.21 -11.44 -4.19
C GLY A 50 12.68 -12.88 -4.08
N ASP A 51 12.51 -13.50 -2.93
CA ASP A 51 12.99 -14.85 -2.62
C ASP A 51 11.95 -15.91 -2.97
N THR A 52 11.43 -15.83 -4.17
CA THR A 52 10.52 -16.81 -4.78
C THR A 52 11.25 -17.52 -5.92
N PRO A 53 10.77 -18.68 -6.40
CA PRO A 53 11.38 -19.34 -7.57
C PRO A 53 11.47 -18.43 -8.78
N VAL A 54 10.40 -17.67 -9.08
CA VAL A 54 10.37 -16.69 -10.17
C VAL A 54 11.30 -15.51 -9.88
N GLY A 55 11.26 -14.98 -8.65
CA GLY A 55 12.09 -13.86 -8.24
C GLY A 55 13.58 -14.16 -8.35
N LYS A 56 14.00 -15.32 -7.93
CA LYS A 56 15.39 -15.79 -8.07
C LYS A 56 15.80 -15.94 -9.53
N LYS A 57 14.96 -16.54 -10.34
CA LYS A 57 15.21 -16.74 -11.77
C LYS A 57 15.33 -15.40 -12.51
N LEU A 58 14.55 -14.40 -12.15
CA LEU A 58 14.56 -13.09 -12.79
C LEU A 58 15.55 -12.10 -12.14
N GLY A 59 16.17 -12.46 -11.03
CA GLY A 59 17.08 -11.58 -10.32
C GLY A 59 16.42 -10.39 -9.67
N LEU A 60 15.21 -10.57 -9.11
CA LEU A 60 14.46 -9.49 -8.46
C LEU A 60 15.20 -8.97 -7.22
N ARG A 61 15.16 -7.66 -7.05
CA ARG A 61 15.80 -7.01 -5.91
C ARG A 61 14.91 -7.08 -4.67
N ASP A 62 15.56 -7.21 -3.52
CA ASP A 62 14.93 -7.01 -2.22
C ASP A 62 14.54 -5.54 -2.06
N PHE A 63 13.31 -5.26 -1.63
CA PHE A 63 12.85 -3.88 -1.43
C PHE A 63 13.64 -3.14 -0.34
N SER A 64 14.28 -3.84 0.58
CA SER A 64 15.16 -3.25 1.59
C SER A 64 16.56 -2.91 1.07
N SER A 65 16.90 -3.33 -0.16
CA SER A 65 18.21 -3.05 -0.74
C SER A 65 18.48 -1.55 -0.90
N PRO A 66 19.75 -1.11 -0.76
CA PRO A 66 20.11 0.29 -0.96
C PRO A 66 19.69 0.84 -2.32
N GLU A 67 19.71 0.03 -3.34
CA GLU A 67 19.33 0.40 -4.70
C GLU A 67 17.85 0.78 -4.79
N VAL A 68 16.97 0.00 -4.17
CA VAL A 68 15.53 0.30 -4.13
C VAL A 68 15.26 1.47 -3.18
N GLN A 69 15.93 1.52 -2.03
CA GLN A 69 15.73 2.58 -1.05
C GLN A 69 16.16 3.97 -1.54
N LYS A 70 17.10 4.05 -2.48
CA LYS A 70 17.51 5.31 -3.14
C LYS A 70 16.50 5.82 -4.16
N MET A 71 15.63 4.96 -4.67
CA MET A 71 14.61 5.37 -5.64
C MET A 71 13.57 6.25 -4.97
N SER A 72 13.11 7.28 -5.68
CA SER A 72 12.00 8.12 -5.22
C SER A 72 10.68 7.39 -5.31
N ASP A 73 9.67 7.85 -4.57
CA ASP A 73 8.31 7.32 -4.69
C ASP A 73 7.75 7.49 -6.11
N ALA A 74 8.09 8.59 -6.78
CA ALA A 74 7.72 8.83 -8.16
C ALA A 74 8.32 7.79 -9.12
N GLU A 75 9.59 7.43 -8.93
CA GLU A 75 10.26 6.38 -9.72
C GLU A 75 9.63 5.01 -9.49
N LEU A 76 9.38 4.64 -8.25
CA LEU A 76 8.70 3.37 -7.91
C LEU A 76 7.29 3.32 -8.48
N THR A 77 6.54 4.40 -8.37
CA THR A 77 5.19 4.53 -8.92
C THR A 77 5.20 4.37 -10.44
N THR A 78 6.16 4.98 -11.12
CA THR A 78 6.33 4.85 -12.58
C THR A 78 6.65 3.41 -12.98
N ILE A 79 7.51 2.71 -12.25
CA ILE A 79 7.84 1.30 -12.52
C ILE A 79 6.60 0.41 -12.38
N ILE A 80 5.77 0.63 -11.38
CA ILE A 80 4.52 -0.14 -11.20
C ILE A 80 3.55 0.18 -12.34
N ALA A 81 3.39 1.45 -12.68
CA ALA A 81 2.45 1.89 -13.71
C ALA A 81 2.86 1.41 -15.11
N ASP A 82 4.10 1.64 -15.50
CA ASP A 82 4.59 1.40 -16.86
C ASP A 82 5.23 0.03 -17.05
N GLY A 83 5.63 -0.62 -15.96
CA GLY A 83 6.42 -1.84 -16.01
C GLY A 83 7.90 -1.54 -16.26
N LYS A 84 8.73 -2.55 -16.09
CA LYS A 84 10.16 -2.48 -16.40
C LYS A 84 10.70 -3.89 -16.68
N GLU A 85 11.33 -4.06 -17.84
CA GLU A 85 11.87 -5.37 -18.26
C GLU A 85 10.77 -6.45 -18.25
N LYS A 86 10.89 -7.47 -17.40
CA LYS A 86 9.89 -8.55 -17.29
C LYS A 86 8.77 -8.24 -16.31
N MET A 87 8.83 -7.12 -15.58
CA MET A 87 7.73 -6.66 -14.74
C MET A 87 6.63 -6.05 -15.62
N PRO A 88 5.39 -6.55 -15.54
CA PRO A 88 4.30 -6.03 -16.36
C PRO A 88 3.87 -4.63 -15.94
N SER A 89 3.21 -3.93 -16.86
CA SER A 89 2.57 -2.64 -16.61
C SER A 89 1.21 -2.83 -15.94
N TYR A 90 0.90 -2.01 -14.94
CA TYR A 90 -0.37 -2.07 -14.20
C TYR A 90 -1.27 -0.85 -14.42
N LYS A 91 -0.85 0.16 -15.18
CA LYS A 91 -1.64 1.39 -15.38
C LYS A 91 -3.00 1.18 -16.03
N LYS A 92 -3.18 0.10 -16.78
CA LYS A 92 -4.47 -0.25 -17.41
C LYS A 92 -5.39 -1.05 -16.50
N SER A 93 -4.84 -1.74 -15.50
CA SER A 93 -5.59 -2.63 -14.61
C SER A 93 -5.81 -2.05 -13.20
N LEU A 94 -5.02 -1.07 -12.80
CA LEU A 94 -5.12 -0.41 -11.49
C LEU A 94 -5.32 1.09 -11.66
N LYS A 95 -6.08 1.66 -10.74
CA LYS A 95 -6.26 3.12 -10.65
C LYS A 95 -4.99 3.80 -10.14
N PRO A 96 -4.74 5.09 -10.48
CA PRO A 96 -3.57 5.81 -10.00
C PRO A 96 -3.43 5.80 -8.46
N GLU A 97 -4.53 5.90 -7.73
CA GLU A 97 -4.53 5.85 -6.26
C GLU A 97 -4.09 4.49 -5.74
N GLN A 98 -4.50 3.40 -6.40
CA GLN A 98 -4.08 2.04 -6.02
C GLN A 98 -2.58 1.83 -6.24
N ILE A 99 -2.05 2.36 -7.34
CA ILE A 99 -0.60 2.30 -7.62
C ILE A 99 0.18 3.10 -6.58
N LYS A 100 -0.31 4.28 -6.21
CA LYS A 100 0.28 5.09 -5.14
C LYS A 100 0.27 4.38 -3.79
N ASP A 101 -0.83 3.74 -3.44
CA ASP A 101 -0.96 2.97 -2.21
C ASP A 101 -0.03 1.75 -2.21
N LEU A 102 0.15 1.09 -3.36
CA LEU A 102 1.13 0.02 -3.52
C LEU A 102 2.57 0.51 -3.33
N THR A 103 2.90 1.69 -3.84
CA THR A 103 4.22 2.30 -3.62
C THR A 103 4.49 2.49 -2.13
N ALA A 104 3.52 3.01 -1.38
CA ALA A 104 3.63 3.17 0.08
C ALA A 104 3.77 1.81 0.79
N TYR A 105 3.03 0.81 0.37
CA TYR A 105 3.10 -0.54 0.92
C TYR A 105 4.48 -1.19 0.68
N ILE A 106 5.03 -1.03 -0.51
CA ILE A 106 6.37 -1.50 -0.89
C ILE A 106 7.45 -0.83 -0.03
N ARG A 107 7.34 0.48 0.22
CA ARG A 107 8.22 1.20 1.16
C ARG A 107 8.14 0.60 2.57
N ASP A 108 6.94 0.33 3.05
CA ASP A 108 6.74 -0.28 4.36
C ASP A 108 7.37 -1.68 4.45
N LEU A 109 7.18 -2.52 3.45
CA LEU A 109 7.84 -3.83 3.38
C LEU A 109 9.35 -3.71 3.39
N GLY A 110 9.91 -2.80 2.62
CA GLY A 110 11.36 -2.58 2.52
C GLY A 110 11.98 -1.99 3.79
N SER A 111 11.20 -1.38 4.66
CA SER A 111 11.66 -0.82 5.93
C SER A 111 11.72 -1.85 7.07
N LYS A 112 11.07 -2.98 6.91
CA LYS A 112 11.08 -4.08 7.89
C LYS A 112 12.33 -4.94 7.69
N LYS A 113 13.18 -4.92 8.68
CA LYS A 113 14.38 -5.76 8.72
C LYS A 113 14.18 -6.96 9.63
#